data_7cc6f6d8f2f902d82c1054a458d503a8
#
_entry.id   7cc6f6d8f2f902d82c1054a458d503a8
#
_cell.length_a   1.000
_cell.length_b   1.000
_cell.length_c   1.000
_cell.angle_alpha   90.00
_cell.angle_beta   90.00
_cell.angle_gamma   90.00
#
_symmetry.space_group_name_H-M   'P 1'
#
loop_
_entity.id
_entity.type
_entity.pdbx_description
1 polymer ?
#
loop_
_entity_poly.entity_id
_entity_poly.type
_entity_poly.pdbx_seq_one_letter_code
_entity_poly.pdbx_strand_id
1 'polypeptide(L)'
;MRGAIFVSVAFLLTSCAGVSHRDSFAVPAPPDQAQALVDDSVAELVKLYPPAISRVLIPTTGGGAYGDGLRSSMRQAGYAVIEAGKGVKPDPAATPLRYYVDQPIADSYRVTLRVGAQTFSRIYGVDEKGIY
;
A
#
# COMPACT_ATOMS: atom_id res chain seq x y z
N MET A 1 -41.50 -25.08 -46.16
CA MET A 1 -41.24 -24.96 -44.69
C MET A 1 -39.75 -24.74 -44.48
N ARG A 2 -39.37 -23.52 -44.25
CA ARG A 2 -37.96 -23.12 -44.05
C ARG A 2 -37.78 -22.79 -42.58
N GLY A 3 -37.17 -23.66 -41.80
CA GLY A 3 -36.81 -23.43 -40.42
C GLY A 3 -35.51 -22.67 -40.34
N ALA A 4 -35.53 -21.46 -39.86
CA ALA A 4 -34.31 -20.67 -39.54
C ALA A 4 -33.83 -21.07 -38.15
N ILE A 5 -32.64 -21.64 -38.09
CA ILE A 5 -31.94 -21.94 -36.85
C ILE A 5 -31.20 -20.68 -36.47
N PHE A 6 -31.67 -20.00 -35.41
CA PHE A 6 -30.93 -18.93 -34.75
C PHE A 6 -29.88 -19.53 -33.82
N VAL A 7 -28.64 -19.45 -34.21
CA VAL A 7 -27.51 -19.75 -33.33
C VAL A 7 -27.24 -18.51 -32.48
N SER A 8 -27.66 -18.54 -31.23
CA SER A 8 -27.30 -17.52 -30.23
C SER A 8 -25.86 -17.75 -29.78
N VAL A 9 -24.94 -16.90 -30.23
CA VAL A 9 -23.57 -16.85 -29.72
C VAL A 9 -23.61 -16.10 -28.40
N ALA A 10 -23.54 -16.83 -27.29
CA ALA A 10 -23.35 -16.22 -25.97
C ALA A 10 -21.89 -15.75 -25.85
N PHE A 11 -21.68 -14.44 -25.90
CA PHE A 11 -20.42 -13.81 -25.55
C PHE A 11 -20.22 -13.92 -24.03
N LEU A 12 -19.36 -14.83 -23.61
CA LEU A 12 -18.85 -14.87 -22.26
C LEU A 12 -17.87 -13.72 -22.08
N LEU A 13 -18.35 -12.61 -21.53
CA LEU A 13 -17.51 -11.55 -21.01
C LEU A 13 -16.77 -12.10 -19.80
N THR A 14 -15.56 -12.60 -19.99
CA THR A 14 -14.62 -12.83 -18.89
C THR A 14 -14.27 -11.46 -18.31
N SER A 15 -15.00 -11.07 -17.29
CA SER A 15 -14.65 -9.95 -16.46
C SER A 15 -13.31 -10.29 -15.81
N CYS A 16 -12.24 -9.62 -16.26
CA CYS A 16 -11.00 -9.57 -15.49
C CYS A 16 -11.38 -9.02 -14.12
N ALA A 17 -11.39 -9.89 -13.10
CA ALA A 17 -11.48 -9.47 -11.72
C ALA A 17 -10.27 -8.59 -11.45
N GLY A 18 -10.44 -7.28 -11.56
CA GLY A 18 -9.42 -6.32 -11.19
C GLY A 18 -9.03 -6.60 -9.76
N VAL A 19 -7.73 -6.84 -9.53
CA VAL A 19 -7.16 -6.94 -8.18
C VAL A 19 -7.65 -5.72 -7.43
N SER A 20 -8.47 -5.95 -6.42
CA SER A 20 -9.03 -4.89 -5.61
C SER A 20 -7.88 -4.22 -4.85
N HIS A 21 -7.40 -3.09 -5.35
CA HIS A 21 -6.34 -2.28 -4.70
C HIS A 21 -6.80 -1.63 -3.38
N ARG A 22 -7.66 -2.33 -2.63
CA ARG A 22 -8.19 -1.80 -1.38
C ARG A 22 -7.30 -2.11 -0.17
N ASP A 23 -6.45 -3.11 -0.28
CA ASP A 23 -5.64 -3.59 0.84
C ASP A 23 -4.18 -3.22 0.63
N SER A 24 -3.51 -2.85 1.72
CA SER A 24 -2.06 -2.67 1.71
C SER A 24 -1.37 -4.04 1.71
N PHE A 25 -0.20 -4.10 1.10
CA PHE A 25 0.58 -5.32 0.95
C PHE A 25 2.07 -5.03 1.10
N ALA A 26 2.80 -5.93 1.73
CA ALA A 26 4.25 -5.92 1.70
C ALA A 26 4.78 -7.36 1.60
N VAL A 27 5.73 -7.58 0.71
CA VAL A 27 6.50 -8.82 0.70
C VAL A 27 7.30 -8.94 2.00
N PRO A 28 7.54 -10.16 2.51
CA PRO A 28 8.41 -10.35 3.65
C PRO A 28 9.81 -9.79 3.38
N ALA A 29 10.34 -9.04 4.33
CA ALA A 29 11.70 -8.52 4.30
C ALA A 29 12.36 -8.76 5.66
N PRO A 30 13.69 -8.91 5.73
CA PRO A 30 14.42 -8.90 6.99
C PRO A 30 14.08 -7.64 7.82
N PRO A 31 14.02 -7.73 9.15
CA PRO A 31 13.57 -6.62 9.99
C PRO A 31 14.35 -5.32 9.80
N ASP A 32 15.66 -5.40 9.62
CA ASP A 32 16.55 -4.28 9.36
C ASP A 32 16.26 -3.61 8.01
N GLN A 33 16.03 -4.41 6.97
CA GLN A 33 15.65 -3.91 5.66
C GLN A 33 14.24 -3.30 5.68
N ALA A 34 13.28 -3.98 6.31
CA ALA A 34 11.94 -3.44 6.49
C ALA A 34 11.96 -2.09 7.22
N GLN A 35 12.78 -1.96 8.27
CA GLN A 35 12.91 -0.70 9.01
C GLN A 35 13.54 0.41 8.16
N ALA A 36 14.55 0.11 7.36
CA ALA A 36 15.16 1.09 6.47
C ALA A 36 14.17 1.63 5.42
N LEU A 37 13.33 0.74 4.85
CA LEU A 37 12.24 1.15 3.95
C LEU A 37 11.20 2.02 4.65
N VAL A 38 10.87 1.71 5.90
CA VAL A 38 9.96 2.50 6.73
C VAL A 38 10.52 3.88 7.01
N ASP A 39 11.78 3.96 7.42
CA ASP A 39 12.43 5.23 7.79
C ASP A 39 12.43 6.21 6.60
N ASP A 40 12.79 5.73 5.41
CA ASP A 40 12.72 6.55 4.20
C ASP A 40 11.29 6.96 3.84
N SER A 41 10.35 6.02 3.95
CA SER A 41 8.92 6.30 3.70
C SER A 41 8.37 7.39 4.62
N VAL A 42 8.68 7.32 5.92
CA VAL A 42 8.24 8.32 6.91
C VAL A 42 8.94 9.65 6.66
N ALA A 43 10.23 9.66 6.33
CA ALA A 43 10.97 10.88 6.01
C ALA A 43 10.34 11.63 4.82
N GLU A 44 9.91 10.91 3.77
CA GLU A 44 9.19 11.53 2.65
C GLU A 44 7.80 12.01 3.03
N LEU A 45 7.06 11.23 3.80
CA LEU A 45 5.73 11.62 4.28
C LEU A 45 5.78 12.91 5.11
N VAL A 46 6.75 13.05 6.01
CA VAL A 46 6.92 14.24 6.85
C VAL A 46 7.13 15.51 6.02
N LYS A 47 7.86 15.42 4.91
CA LYS A 47 8.09 16.56 4.01
C LYS A 47 6.80 17.01 3.29
N LEU A 48 5.99 16.05 2.86
CA LEU A 48 4.83 16.30 2.00
C LEU A 48 3.55 16.53 2.82
N TYR A 49 3.43 15.89 3.96
CA TYR A 49 2.27 15.91 4.85
C TYR A 49 2.73 16.14 6.29
N PRO A 50 2.92 17.37 6.73
CA PRO A 50 3.40 17.67 8.08
C PRO A 50 2.55 17.00 9.18
N PRO A 51 3.16 16.29 10.15
CA PRO A 51 2.42 15.51 11.15
C PRO A 51 1.44 16.33 11.97
N ALA A 52 1.81 17.56 12.32
CA ALA A 52 1.02 18.43 13.18
C ALA A 52 -0.39 18.74 12.68
N ILE A 53 -0.63 18.60 11.37
CA ILE A 53 -1.91 18.92 10.72
C ILE A 53 -2.50 17.72 9.98
N SER A 54 -1.82 16.55 10.03
CA SER A 54 -2.18 15.39 9.23
C SER A 54 -2.71 14.25 10.10
N ARG A 55 -3.92 13.82 9.78
CA ARG A 55 -4.57 12.63 10.31
C ARG A 55 -4.54 11.55 9.24
N VAL A 56 -4.05 10.37 9.55
CA VAL A 56 -3.81 9.32 8.57
C VAL A 56 -4.56 8.05 8.93
N LEU A 57 -5.29 7.50 7.98
CA LEU A 57 -6.00 6.23 8.11
C LEU A 57 -5.19 5.14 7.40
N ILE A 58 -4.66 4.19 8.17
CA ILE A 58 -3.83 3.07 7.67
C ILE A 58 -4.57 1.75 7.90
N PRO A 59 -4.56 0.80 6.94
CA PRO A 59 -5.09 -0.55 7.17
C PRO A 59 -4.36 -1.28 8.31
N THR A 60 -5.10 -2.02 9.12
CA THR A 60 -4.54 -2.83 10.21
C THR A 60 -3.95 -4.15 9.74
N THR A 61 -4.29 -4.60 8.54
CA THR A 61 -3.89 -5.90 8.00
C THR A 61 -2.98 -5.76 6.79
N GLY A 62 -2.17 -6.78 6.56
CA GLY A 62 -1.44 -6.95 5.30
C GLY A 62 -0.15 -6.15 5.19
N GLY A 63 0.78 -6.26 6.09
CA GLY A 63 2.02 -5.53 5.89
C GLY A 63 3.24 -6.06 6.63
N GLY A 64 3.05 -7.09 7.46
CA GLY A 64 4.16 -7.68 8.22
C GLY A 64 5.04 -6.63 8.90
N ALA A 65 6.33 -6.86 8.90
CA ALA A 65 7.31 -5.99 9.54
C ALA A 65 7.27 -4.54 9.00
N TYR A 66 7.08 -4.37 7.69
CA TYR A 66 6.98 -3.03 7.09
C TYR A 66 5.73 -2.30 7.58
N GLY A 67 4.55 -2.93 7.53
CA GLY A 67 3.31 -2.30 7.95
C GLY A 67 3.28 -1.93 9.44
N ASP A 68 3.78 -2.82 10.29
CA ASP A 68 3.90 -2.59 11.73
C ASP A 68 4.89 -1.46 12.03
N GLY A 69 6.03 -1.48 11.39
CA GLY A 69 7.04 -0.44 11.47
C GLY A 69 6.52 0.91 11.00
N LEU A 70 5.82 0.96 9.88
CA LEU A 70 5.25 2.19 9.34
C LEU A 70 4.27 2.85 10.33
N ARG A 71 3.34 2.08 10.89
CA ARG A 71 2.40 2.58 11.91
C ARG A 71 3.11 3.13 13.14
N SER A 72 4.10 2.39 13.63
CA SER A 72 4.89 2.78 14.80
C SER A 72 5.69 4.05 14.54
N SER A 73 6.45 4.09 13.45
CA SER A 73 7.33 5.23 13.11
C SER A 73 6.52 6.49 12.78
N MET A 74 5.36 6.36 12.15
CA MET A 74 4.47 7.51 11.93
C MET A 74 3.95 8.09 13.24
N ARG A 75 3.57 7.26 14.22
CA ARG A 75 3.18 7.75 15.57
C ARG A 75 4.33 8.46 16.27
N GLN A 76 5.52 7.91 16.18
CA GLN A 76 6.73 8.55 16.72
C GLN A 76 7.03 9.89 16.06
N ALA A 77 6.77 10.01 14.76
CA ALA A 77 6.90 11.27 14.02
C ALA A 77 5.79 12.29 14.35
N GLY A 78 4.78 11.92 15.13
CA GLY A 78 3.72 12.83 15.58
C GLY A 78 2.43 12.80 14.76
N TYR A 79 2.25 11.82 13.88
CA TYR A 79 0.98 11.66 13.15
C TYR A 79 -0.13 11.13 14.05
N ALA A 80 -1.33 11.63 13.84
CA ALA A 80 -2.54 10.99 14.34
C ALA A 80 -2.88 9.81 13.43
N VAL A 81 -2.41 8.61 13.81
CA VAL A 81 -2.61 7.38 13.05
C VAL A 81 -3.86 6.67 13.52
N ILE A 82 -4.83 6.51 12.61
CA ILE A 82 -6.05 5.74 12.81
C ILE A 82 -5.90 4.43 12.03
N GLU A 83 -6.12 3.32 12.72
CA GLU A 83 -6.06 2.00 12.10
C GLU A 83 -7.44 1.59 11.59
N ALA A 84 -7.53 1.34 10.27
CA ALA A 84 -8.75 0.88 9.63
C ALA A 84 -8.89 -0.63 9.82
N GLY A 85 -9.85 -1.05 10.63
CA GLY A 85 -10.20 -2.45 10.85
C GLY A 85 -11.70 -2.68 10.77
N LYS A 86 -12.14 -3.93 10.94
CA LYS A 86 -13.57 -4.25 11.02
C LYS A 86 -14.21 -3.48 12.17
N GLY A 87 -15.27 -2.73 11.88
CA GLY A 87 -16.03 -1.98 12.88
C GLY A 87 -15.49 -0.58 13.20
N VAL A 88 -14.38 -0.16 12.60
CA VAL A 88 -13.90 1.22 12.71
C VAL A 88 -14.69 2.10 11.76
N LYS A 89 -15.35 3.13 12.31
CA LYS A 89 -16.03 4.14 11.49
C LYS A 89 -15.01 4.91 10.66
N PRO A 90 -15.28 5.13 9.36
CA PRO A 90 -14.46 6.04 8.57
C PRO A 90 -14.42 7.42 9.22
N ASP A 91 -13.22 7.97 9.39
CA ASP A 91 -13.04 9.38 9.78
C ASP A 91 -12.88 10.20 8.48
N PRO A 92 -13.86 11.05 8.11
CA PRO A 92 -13.79 11.83 6.89
C PRO A 92 -12.67 12.88 6.92
N ALA A 93 -12.14 13.20 8.10
CA ALA A 93 -11.00 14.10 8.25
C ALA A 93 -9.65 13.41 8.15
N ALA A 94 -9.63 12.07 8.07
CA ALA A 94 -8.40 11.30 7.93
C ALA A 94 -8.08 11.03 6.47
N THR A 95 -6.83 11.27 6.08
CA THR A 95 -6.32 10.94 4.75
C THR A 95 -5.99 9.46 4.69
N PRO A 96 -6.58 8.68 3.77
CA PRO A 96 -6.24 7.28 3.63
C PRO A 96 -4.81 7.12 3.11
N LEU A 97 -4.02 6.31 3.80
CA LEU A 97 -2.69 5.87 3.40
C LEU A 97 -2.74 4.39 3.06
N ARG A 98 -2.25 4.04 1.89
CA ARG A 98 -2.04 2.66 1.46
C ARG A 98 -0.61 2.48 1.02
N TYR A 99 -0.09 1.28 1.18
CA TYR A 99 1.27 0.95 0.79
C TYR A 99 1.33 -0.38 0.06
N TYR A 100 2.26 -0.47 -0.86
CA TYR A 100 2.61 -1.69 -1.57
C TYR A 100 4.12 -1.81 -1.58
N VAL A 101 4.62 -2.92 -1.04
CA VAL A 101 6.04 -3.24 -1.09
C VAL A 101 6.19 -4.53 -1.84
N ASP A 102 6.87 -4.49 -2.96
CA ASP A 102 7.15 -5.65 -3.80
C ASP A 102 8.64 -5.72 -4.19
N GLN A 103 9.04 -6.85 -4.80
CA GLN A 103 10.36 -7.07 -5.33
C GLN A 103 10.27 -7.22 -6.85
N PRO A 104 10.42 -6.13 -7.62
CA PRO A 104 10.30 -6.18 -9.07
C PRO A 104 11.42 -6.99 -9.74
N ILE A 105 12.60 -7.02 -9.13
CA ILE A 105 13.75 -7.86 -9.49
C ILE A 105 14.45 -8.34 -8.22
N ALA A 106 15.30 -9.36 -8.34
CA ALA A 106 16.15 -9.82 -7.23
C ALA A 106 16.98 -8.66 -6.68
N ASP A 107 17.25 -8.71 -5.37
CA ASP A 107 18.03 -7.70 -4.65
C ASP A 107 17.51 -6.26 -4.81
N SER A 108 16.20 -6.12 -4.89
CA SER A 108 15.56 -4.81 -4.90
C SER A 108 14.21 -4.84 -4.18
N TYR A 109 13.79 -3.67 -3.70
CA TYR A 109 12.42 -3.43 -3.25
C TYR A 109 11.84 -2.23 -3.98
N ARG A 110 10.54 -2.28 -4.24
CA ARG A 110 9.78 -1.10 -4.63
C ARG A 110 8.74 -0.82 -3.57
N VAL A 111 8.79 0.39 -3.02
CA VAL A 111 7.78 0.91 -2.12
C VAL A 111 6.89 1.87 -2.90
N THR A 112 5.61 1.63 -2.86
CA THR A 112 4.60 2.53 -3.40
C THR A 112 3.67 2.97 -2.27
N LEU A 113 3.59 4.27 -2.04
CA LEU A 113 2.69 4.90 -1.08
C LEU A 113 1.59 5.64 -1.83
N ARG A 114 0.36 5.39 -1.43
CA ARG A 114 -0.80 6.14 -1.91
C ARG A 114 -1.43 6.90 -0.76
N VAL A 115 -1.35 8.23 -0.82
CA VAL A 115 -1.86 9.14 0.21
C VAL A 115 -2.98 9.96 -0.39
N GLY A 116 -4.22 9.65 -0.01
CA GLY A 116 -5.38 10.23 -0.68
C GLY A 116 -5.39 9.93 -2.18
N ALA A 117 -5.34 10.97 -3.00
CA ALA A 117 -5.29 10.87 -4.46
C ALA A 117 -3.86 10.80 -5.03
N GLN A 118 -2.83 11.01 -4.22
CA GLN A 118 -1.44 11.05 -4.67
C GLN A 118 -0.76 9.69 -4.51
N THR A 119 0.13 9.37 -5.42
CA THR A 119 0.91 8.13 -5.40
C THR A 119 2.39 8.44 -5.56
N PHE A 120 3.20 7.87 -4.69
CA PHE A 120 4.66 7.96 -4.70
C PHE A 120 5.22 6.56 -4.83
N SER A 121 6.24 6.39 -5.64
CA SER A 121 6.91 5.10 -5.79
C SER A 121 8.41 5.30 -5.85
N ARG A 122 9.15 4.46 -5.11
CA ARG A 122 10.61 4.45 -5.10
C ARG A 122 11.13 3.02 -5.16
N ILE A 123 12.21 2.82 -5.88
CA ILE A 123 12.93 1.55 -5.96
C ILE A 123 14.22 1.68 -5.16
N TYR A 124 14.53 0.64 -4.40
CA TYR A 124 15.71 0.51 -3.56
C TYR A 124 16.51 -0.71 -4.01
N GLY A 125 17.82 -0.56 -4.12
CA GLY A 125 18.72 -1.70 -4.26
C GLY A 125 19.05 -2.31 -2.88
N VAL A 126 19.47 -3.56 -2.89
CA VAL A 126 19.96 -4.26 -1.70
C VAL A 126 21.34 -4.80 -1.99
N ASP A 127 22.30 -4.49 -1.12
CA ASP A 127 23.65 -5.05 -1.15
C ASP A 127 24.06 -5.59 0.23
N GLU A 128 25.31 -6.00 0.38
CA GLU A 128 25.86 -6.49 1.64
C GLU A 128 25.84 -5.46 2.77
N LYS A 129 25.71 -4.18 2.45
CA LYS A 129 25.66 -3.07 3.41
C LYS A 129 24.23 -2.68 3.81
N GLY A 130 23.23 -3.18 3.08
CA GLY A 130 21.82 -2.92 3.34
C GLY A 130 21.08 -2.35 2.13
N ILE A 131 20.12 -1.47 2.38
CA ILE A 131 19.28 -0.82 1.37
C ILE A 131 19.88 0.54 0.99
N TYR A 132 19.86 0.89 -0.31
CA TYR A 132 20.32 2.17 -0.84
C TYR A 132 19.40 2.70 -1.95
#